data_d7fdd2c39b99bdb1123b77d9eda4bb76
#
_entry.id   d7fdd2c39b99bdb1123b77d9eda4bb76
#
_cell.length_a   1.000
_cell.length_b   1.000
_cell.length_c   1.000
_cell.angle_alpha   90.00
_cell.angle_beta   90.00
_cell.angle_gamma   90.00
#
_symmetry.space_group_name_H-M   'P 1'
#
loop_
_entity.id
_entity.type
_entity.pdbx_description
1 polymer ?
#
loop_
_entity_poly.entity_id
_entity_poly.type
_entity_poly.pdbx_seq_one_letter_code
_entity_poly.pdbx_strand_id
1 'polypeptide(L)'
;MKFALIGHPVAGSLSPRLIAAGYGGAHSYDLLDFEHFEDAWKAFTEGYDGINVTAPFKQDAFRKVNALSREARETGAVNLVVPCPEGYKGFNTDVNGVADALRETGLRFRRALVVGTGGAARAAAYAARQLGCEVTVAGRSLEKASALGYAAVSMEEAGSVAPDVLLYTLPGSAPVPVGLPFKDAVVVEAEYRIPRLTDVPCRLYVSGRRWMLGQAVAGYRIFTGAEPNLEKMLEVL
;
A
#
# COMPACT_ATOMS: atom_id res chain seq x y z
N MET A 1 8.90 -21.43 -7.35
CA MET A 1 9.11 -20.66 -6.10
C MET A 1 7.80 -20.61 -5.35
N LYS A 2 7.88 -20.53 -4.03
CA LYS A 2 6.72 -20.51 -3.15
C LYS A 2 6.67 -19.18 -2.39
N PHE A 3 5.59 -18.43 -2.55
CA PHE A 3 5.38 -17.14 -1.92
C PHE A 3 4.14 -17.12 -1.04
N ALA A 4 3.99 -16.11 -0.20
CA ALA A 4 2.80 -15.92 0.62
C ALA A 4 2.48 -14.45 0.90
N LEU A 5 1.27 -14.21 1.37
CA LEU A 5 0.87 -12.98 2.06
C LEU A 5 0.66 -13.29 3.53
N ILE A 6 1.34 -12.56 4.42
CA ILE A 6 1.08 -12.59 5.86
C ILE A 6 0.34 -11.33 6.33
N GLY A 7 -0.59 -11.51 7.24
CA GLY A 7 -1.41 -10.43 7.82
C GLY A 7 -2.61 -10.96 8.57
N HIS A 8 -3.53 -10.07 8.99
CA HIS A 8 -4.79 -10.46 9.61
C HIS A 8 -5.85 -9.34 9.47
N PRO A 9 -7.01 -9.64 8.87
CA PRO A 9 -7.33 -10.82 8.05
C PRO A 9 -6.77 -10.69 6.63
N VAL A 10 -6.40 -11.82 6.00
CA VAL A 10 -5.90 -11.84 4.60
C VAL A 10 -6.89 -12.43 3.60
N ALA A 11 -8.02 -12.95 4.09
CA ALA A 11 -9.07 -13.50 3.24
C ALA A 11 -9.55 -12.49 2.18
N GLY A 12 -9.77 -12.95 0.96
CA GLY A 12 -10.21 -12.12 -0.16
C GLY A 12 -9.10 -11.29 -0.83
N SER A 13 -7.83 -11.49 -0.47
CA SER A 13 -6.71 -10.87 -1.20
C SER A 13 -6.63 -11.34 -2.64
N LEU A 14 -6.38 -10.40 -3.58
CA LEU A 14 -6.17 -10.69 -4.99
C LEU A 14 -4.75 -11.20 -5.30
N SER A 15 -3.82 -11.16 -4.35
CA SER A 15 -2.41 -11.52 -4.58
C SER A 15 -2.21 -12.91 -5.19
N PRO A 16 -2.88 -14.00 -4.74
CA PRO A 16 -2.71 -15.32 -5.36
C PRO A 16 -3.16 -15.35 -6.83
N ARG A 17 -4.24 -14.65 -7.16
CA ARG A 17 -4.74 -14.59 -8.54
C ARG A 17 -3.83 -13.74 -9.43
N LEU A 18 -3.31 -12.64 -8.91
CA LEU A 18 -2.41 -11.75 -9.63
C LEU A 18 -1.07 -12.43 -9.96
N ILE A 19 -0.46 -13.15 -9.01
CA ILE A 19 0.81 -13.85 -9.29
C ILE A 19 0.59 -15.02 -10.26
N ALA A 20 -0.51 -15.76 -10.12
CA ALA A 20 -0.84 -16.82 -11.04
C ALA A 20 -1.05 -16.29 -12.47
N ALA A 21 -1.76 -15.19 -12.63
CA ALA A 21 -1.96 -14.55 -13.93
C ALA A 21 -0.65 -13.99 -14.51
N GLY A 22 0.17 -13.33 -13.68
CA GLY A 22 1.42 -12.72 -14.10
C GLY A 22 2.47 -13.72 -14.58
N TYR A 23 2.45 -14.94 -14.08
CA TYR A 23 3.47 -15.98 -14.39
C TYR A 23 2.90 -17.31 -14.87
N GLY A 24 1.64 -17.35 -15.32
CA GLY A 24 1.02 -18.55 -15.88
C GLY A 24 0.96 -19.73 -14.90
N GLY A 25 0.88 -19.46 -13.60
CA GLY A 25 0.84 -20.50 -12.56
C GLY A 25 2.20 -21.13 -12.21
N ALA A 26 3.31 -20.57 -12.70
CA ALA A 26 4.66 -21.13 -12.44
C ALA A 26 5.10 -21.04 -10.97
N HIS A 27 4.39 -20.25 -10.15
CA HIS A 27 4.69 -20.02 -8.73
C HIS A 27 3.45 -20.26 -7.87
N SER A 28 3.63 -20.85 -6.69
CA SER A 28 2.56 -20.95 -5.69
C SER A 28 2.53 -19.69 -4.81
N TYR A 29 1.34 -19.36 -4.32
CA TYR A 29 1.16 -18.20 -3.44
C TYR A 29 0.04 -18.47 -2.44
N ASP A 30 0.40 -18.52 -1.16
CA ASP A 30 -0.49 -18.86 -0.06
C ASP A 30 -0.97 -17.59 0.67
N LEU A 31 -2.14 -17.68 1.31
CA LEU A 31 -2.62 -16.69 2.26
C LEU A 31 -2.43 -17.23 3.67
N LEU A 32 -1.58 -16.60 4.45
CA LEU A 32 -1.23 -16.99 5.81
C LEU A 32 -1.85 -16.00 6.80
N ASP A 33 -3.00 -16.38 7.34
CA ASP A 33 -3.77 -15.56 8.27
C ASP A 33 -3.34 -15.88 9.71
N PHE A 34 -2.67 -14.93 10.36
CA PHE A 34 -2.19 -15.08 11.73
C PHE A 34 -2.53 -13.83 12.55
N GLU A 35 -2.94 -14.02 13.80
CA GLU A 35 -3.18 -12.92 14.74
C GLU A 35 -1.88 -12.29 15.25
N HIS A 36 -0.79 -13.08 15.31
CA HIS A 36 0.51 -12.65 15.84
C HIS A 36 1.60 -12.69 14.77
N PHE A 37 2.41 -11.63 14.73
CA PHE A 37 3.49 -11.50 13.76
C PHE A 37 4.56 -12.59 13.85
N GLU A 38 4.94 -13.00 15.05
CA GLU A 38 6.01 -14.00 15.24
C GLU A 38 5.62 -15.39 14.69
N ASP A 39 4.34 -15.77 14.79
CA ASP A 39 3.84 -17.01 14.20
C ASP A 39 3.86 -16.94 12.65
N ALA A 40 3.41 -15.80 12.10
CA ALA A 40 3.47 -15.55 10.67
C ALA A 40 4.92 -15.54 10.15
N TRP A 41 5.85 -14.94 10.89
CA TRP A 41 7.26 -14.87 10.54
C TRP A 41 7.90 -16.25 10.58
N LYS A 42 7.61 -17.07 11.58
CA LYS A 42 8.07 -18.45 11.67
C LYS A 42 7.60 -19.27 10.48
N ALA A 43 6.32 -19.23 10.15
CA ALA A 43 5.77 -19.92 8.99
C ALA A 43 6.47 -19.51 7.69
N PHE A 44 6.77 -18.21 7.52
CA PHE A 44 7.56 -17.71 6.39
C PHE A 44 8.94 -18.37 6.32
N THR A 45 9.70 -18.30 7.41
CA THR A 45 11.10 -18.74 7.42
C THR A 45 11.26 -20.24 7.23
N GLU A 46 10.22 -21.02 7.53
CA GLU A 46 10.20 -22.47 7.40
C GLU A 46 9.80 -22.98 6.00
N GLY A 47 9.22 -22.14 5.13
CA GLY A 47 8.64 -22.71 3.92
C GLY A 47 8.47 -21.84 2.70
N TYR A 48 8.97 -20.59 2.67
CA TYR A 48 8.69 -19.67 1.56
C TYR A 48 9.95 -18.95 1.07
N ASP A 49 10.01 -18.74 -0.24
CA ASP A 49 11.10 -18.01 -0.92
C ASP A 49 10.97 -16.49 -0.78
N GLY A 50 9.79 -15.99 -0.36
CA GLY A 50 9.52 -14.59 -0.09
C GLY A 50 8.08 -14.38 0.34
N ILE A 51 7.82 -13.24 0.97
CA ILE A 51 6.47 -12.89 1.43
C ILE A 51 6.09 -11.45 1.12
N ASN A 52 4.80 -11.24 0.85
CA ASN A 52 4.19 -9.95 1.07
C ASN A 52 3.69 -9.82 2.52
N VAL A 53 3.68 -8.61 3.02
CA VAL A 53 3.22 -8.27 4.37
C VAL A 53 2.12 -7.22 4.28
N THR A 54 0.97 -7.51 4.89
CA THR A 54 -0.13 -6.55 4.98
C THR A 54 -0.42 -6.16 6.44
N ALA A 55 -1.48 -5.41 6.65
CA ALA A 55 -1.90 -5.02 7.99
C ALA A 55 -2.17 -6.26 8.87
N PRO A 56 -1.83 -6.18 10.18
CA PRO A 56 -1.20 -5.03 10.87
C PRO A 56 0.34 -5.05 10.85
N PHE A 57 1.00 -5.98 10.21
CA PHE A 57 2.38 -6.44 10.42
C PHE A 57 3.48 -5.65 9.69
N LYS A 58 3.14 -4.62 8.88
CA LYS A 58 4.16 -3.89 8.08
C LYS A 58 5.26 -3.21 8.89
N GLN A 59 4.94 -2.76 10.12
CA GLN A 59 5.93 -2.15 11.01
C GLN A 59 6.73 -3.20 11.78
N ASP A 60 6.13 -4.36 12.08
CA ASP A 60 6.84 -5.48 12.71
C ASP A 60 7.88 -6.04 11.74
N ALA A 61 7.50 -6.27 10.50
CA ALA A 61 8.42 -6.68 9.44
C ALA A 61 9.55 -5.66 9.23
N PHE A 62 9.26 -4.35 9.31
CA PHE A 62 10.29 -3.30 9.24
C PHE A 62 11.35 -3.45 10.34
N ARG A 63 10.94 -3.79 11.57
CA ARG A 63 11.86 -3.99 12.70
C ARG A 63 12.59 -5.33 12.64
N LYS A 64 12.03 -6.32 11.94
CA LYS A 64 12.52 -7.71 11.94
C LYS A 64 13.59 -7.99 10.89
N VAL A 65 13.56 -7.29 9.76
CA VAL A 65 14.49 -7.53 8.64
C VAL A 65 15.88 -6.97 8.90
N ASN A 66 16.90 -7.57 8.27
CA ASN A 66 18.32 -7.21 8.41
C ASN A 66 18.73 -6.06 7.49
N ALA A 67 18.08 -5.94 6.33
CA ALA A 67 18.34 -4.90 5.35
C ALA A 67 17.03 -4.28 4.85
N LEU A 68 17.09 -3.01 4.43
CA LEU A 68 15.93 -2.26 3.96
C LEU A 68 16.21 -1.62 2.60
N SER A 69 15.21 -1.63 1.71
CA SER A 69 15.24 -0.75 0.55
C SER A 69 15.12 0.72 1.00
N ARG A 70 15.39 1.65 0.07
CA ARG A 70 15.23 3.08 0.34
C ARG A 70 13.78 3.41 0.75
N GLU A 71 12.81 2.92 -0.02
CA GLU A 71 11.38 3.14 0.21
C GLU A 71 10.92 2.58 1.56
N ALA A 72 11.36 1.37 1.91
CA ALA A 72 11.04 0.77 3.21
C ALA A 72 11.61 1.58 4.37
N ARG A 73 12.86 2.07 4.24
CA ARG A 73 13.52 2.89 5.26
C ARG A 73 12.81 4.22 5.47
N GLU A 74 12.52 4.92 4.39
CA GLU A 74 11.88 6.24 4.42
C GLU A 74 10.42 6.19 4.92
N THR A 75 9.71 5.10 4.61
CA THR A 75 8.31 4.94 5.05
C THR A 75 8.17 4.32 6.44
N GLY A 76 9.24 3.70 6.99
CA GLY A 76 9.17 2.95 8.24
C GLY A 76 8.20 1.76 8.18
N ALA A 77 8.01 1.18 6.99
CA ALA A 77 7.09 0.07 6.77
C ALA A 77 7.60 -0.87 5.66
N VAL A 78 7.37 -2.15 5.82
CA VAL A 78 7.74 -3.21 4.86
C VAL A 78 6.48 -3.94 4.43
N ASN A 79 6.25 -4.06 3.12
CA ASN A 79 5.17 -4.86 2.55
C ASN A 79 5.65 -6.07 1.75
N LEU A 80 6.97 -6.26 1.62
CA LEU A 80 7.57 -7.38 0.92
C LEU A 80 8.92 -7.73 1.55
N VAL A 81 9.19 -9.02 1.73
CA VAL A 81 10.44 -9.54 2.28
C VAL A 81 10.96 -10.68 1.42
N VAL A 82 12.26 -10.66 1.16
CA VAL A 82 12.99 -11.76 0.51
C VAL A 82 14.26 -12.10 1.30
N PRO A 83 14.76 -13.35 1.21
CA PRO A 83 16.07 -13.70 1.72
C PRO A 83 17.19 -12.88 1.05
N CYS A 84 18.23 -12.58 1.80
CA CYS A 84 19.46 -11.96 1.30
C CYS A 84 20.69 -12.52 2.07
N PRO A 85 21.92 -12.24 1.65
CA PRO A 85 23.12 -12.77 2.34
C PRO A 85 23.18 -12.43 3.82
N GLU A 86 22.65 -11.28 4.23
CA GLU A 86 22.63 -10.82 5.61
C GLU A 86 21.44 -11.35 6.42
N GLY A 87 20.58 -12.18 5.82
CA GLY A 87 19.34 -12.71 6.39
C GLY A 87 18.12 -12.36 5.55
N TYR A 88 17.41 -11.27 5.86
CA TYR A 88 16.20 -10.86 5.15
C TYR A 88 16.24 -9.38 4.77
N LYS A 89 15.79 -9.07 3.54
CA LYS A 89 15.65 -7.70 3.06
C LYS A 89 14.19 -7.32 2.86
N GLY A 90 13.83 -6.17 3.43
CA GLY A 90 12.49 -5.60 3.35
C GLY A 90 12.37 -4.49 2.31
N PHE A 91 11.22 -4.47 1.63
CA PHE A 91 10.85 -3.47 0.62
C PHE A 91 9.47 -2.89 0.95
N ASN A 92 9.17 -1.73 0.35
CA ASN A 92 7.83 -1.16 0.36
C ASN A 92 7.37 -0.82 -1.06
N THR A 93 6.75 -1.78 -1.73
CA THR A 93 6.24 -1.66 -3.10
C THR A 93 4.90 -0.92 -3.18
N ASP A 94 4.23 -0.66 -2.06
CA ASP A 94 3.06 0.23 -2.04
C ASP A 94 3.40 1.61 -2.60
N VAL A 95 4.64 2.08 -2.39
CA VAL A 95 5.13 3.33 -2.98
C VAL A 95 5.02 3.32 -4.50
N ASN A 96 5.39 2.21 -5.14
CA ASN A 96 5.26 2.03 -6.59
C ASN A 96 3.78 2.05 -7.00
N GLY A 97 2.93 1.31 -6.26
CA GLY A 97 1.49 1.27 -6.54
C GLY A 97 0.82 2.64 -6.51
N VAL A 98 1.12 3.46 -5.50
CA VAL A 98 0.61 4.84 -5.43
C VAL A 98 1.16 5.70 -6.57
N ALA A 99 2.47 5.63 -6.80
CA ALA A 99 3.11 6.45 -7.83
C ALA A 99 2.55 6.13 -9.23
N ASP A 100 2.34 4.87 -9.54
CA ASP A 100 1.78 4.43 -10.81
C ASP A 100 0.31 4.85 -10.94
N ALA A 101 -0.50 4.66 -9.89
CA ALA A 101 -1.89 5.11 -9.87
C ALA A 101 -2.03 6.63 -10.11
N LEU A 102 -1.10 7.43 -9.56
CA LEU A 102 -1.08 8.88 -9.77
C LEU A 102 -0.61 9.26 -11.19
N ARG A 103 0.43 8.61 -11.71
CA ARG A 103 0.96 8.86 -13.05
C ARG A 103 -0.03 8.52 -14.15
N GLU A 104 -0.77 7.42 -14.00
CA GLU A 104 -1.79 6.97 -14.95
C GLU A 104 -2.93 7.98 -15.14
N THR A 105 -3.16 8.88 -14.18
CA THR A 105 -4.15 9.97 -14.35
C THR A 105 -3.74 10.99 -15.43
N GLY A 106 -2.46 11.06 -15.80
CA GLY A 106 -1.91 12.10 -16.68
C GLY A 106 -1.91 13.51 -16.07
N LEU A 107 -2.32 13.65 -14.81
CA LEU A 107 -2.43 14.93 -14.11
C LEU A 107 -1.18 15.23 -13.28
N ARG A 108 -0.97 16.53 -13.02
CA ARG A 108 0.05 16.99 -12.06
C ARG A 108 -0.63 17.48 -10.79
N PHE A 109 -0.07 17.12 -9.66
CA PHE A 109 -0.56 17.47 -8.34
C PHE A 109 0.49 18.31 -7.60
N ARG A 110 0.06 19.34 -6.90
CA ARG A 110 0.91 20.17 -6.04
C ARG A 110 0.66 19.90 -4.57
N ARG A 111 -0.59 19.63 -4.18
CA ARG A 111 -1.00 19.41 -2.80
C ARG A 111 -1.69 18.07 -2.66
N ALA A 112 -1.20 17.25 -1.77
CA ALA A 112 -1.76 15.96 -1.44
C ALA A 112 -2.26 15.92 0.00
N LEU A 113 -3.50 15.47 0.20
CA LEU A 113 -4.03 15.13 1.52
C LEU A 113 -4.04 13.60 1.65
N VAL A 114 -3.31 13.09 2.63
CA VAL A 114 -3.32 11.66 2.98
C VAL A 114 -4.21 11.45 4.18
N VAL A 115 -5.25 10.64 4.04
CA VAL A 115 -6.20 10.32 5.12
C VAL A 115 -5.83 8.97 5.73
N GLY A 116 -5.32 8.99 6.97
CA GLY A 116 -4.83 7.82 7.70
C GLY A 116 -3.38 7.94 8.14
N THR A 117 -2.93 7.04 9.04
CA THR A 117 -1.59 7.06 9.64
C THR A 117 -0.90 5.69 9.65
N GLY A 118 -1.49 4.69 8.99
CA GLY A 118 -0.97 3.32 8.89
C GLY A 118 0.10 3.13 7.81
N GLY A 119 0.50 1.89 7.58
CA GLY A 119 1.52 1.55 6.58
C GLY A 119 1.19 2.03 5.15
N ALA A 120 -0.09 1.96 4.74
CA ALA A 120 -0.54 2.48 3.44
C ALA A 120 -0.40 4.02 3.38
N ALA A 121 -0.77 4.73 4.46
CA ALA A 121 -0.63 6.20 4.53
C ALA A 121 0.85 6.63 4.43
N ARG A 122 1.76 5.91 5.06
CA ARG A 122 3.20 6.16 4.96
C ARG A 122 3.72 6.04 3.53
N ALA A 123 3.32 4.99 2.83
CA ALA A 123 3.66 4.79 1.42
C ALA A 123 3.05 5.88 0.52
N ALA A 124 1.78 6.23 0.75
CA ALA A 124 1.07 7.27 0.02
C ALA A 124 1.72 8.64 0.18
N ALA A 125 2.04 9.04 1.42
CA ALA A 125 2.70 10.31 1.72
C ALA A 125 4.09 10.39 1.07
N TYR A 126 4.87 9.32 1.18
CA TYR A 126 6.19 9.27 0.56
C TYR A 126 6.11 9.33 -0.97
N ALA A 127 5.24 8.55 -1.60
CA ALA A 127 5.06 8.56 -3.06
C ALA A 127 4.61 9.94 -3.58
N ALA A 128 3.63 10.57 -2.94
CA ALA A 128 3.16 11.91 -3.28
C ALA A 128 4.30 12.95 -3.19
N ARG A 129 5.10 12.90 -2.12
CA ARG A 129 6.29 13.78 -1.96
C ARG A 129 7.30 13.55 -3.07
N GLN A 130 7.58 12.28 -3.44
CA GLN A 130 8.52 11.96 -4.54
C GLN A 130 8.02 12.46 -5.89
N LEU A 131 6.71 12.63 -6.07
CA LEU A 131 6.10 13.24 -7.25
C LEU A 131 6.00 14.76 -7.19
N GLY A 132 6.59 15.39 -6.13
CA GLY A 132 6.68 16.84 -5.99
C GLY A 132 5.49 17.48 -5.27
N CYS A 133 4.63 16.70 -4.61
CA CYS A 133 3.54 17.26 -3.83
C CYS A 133 4.00 17.78 -2.47
N GLU A 134 3.40 18.89 -2.03
CA GLU A 134 3.30 19.28 -0.64
C GLU A 134 2.27 18.37 0.04
N VAL A 135 2.69 17.63 1.07
CA VAL A 135 1.88 16.59 1.69
C VAL A 135 1.36 17.04 3.05
N THR A 136 0.05 16.92 3.25
CA THR A 136 -0.61 17.02 4.56
C THR A 136 -1.20 15.67 4.93
N VAL A 137 -1.03 15.24 6.18
CA VAL A 137 -1.58 14.00 6.71
C VAL A 137 -2.71 14.29 7.68
N ALA A 138 -3.88 13.71 7.46
CA ALA A 138 -5.02 13.77 8.36
C ALA A 138 -5.16 12.48 9.16
N GLY A 139 -5.30 12.59 10.48
CA GLY A 139 -5.44 11.44 11.36
C GLY A 139 -6.32 11.71 12.58
N ARG A 140 -6.92 10.65 13.15
CA ARG A 140 -7.66 10.74 14.43
C ARG A 140 -6.76 11.15 15.61
N SER A 141 -5.48 10.79 15.56
CA SER A 141 -4.45 11.25 16.49
C SER A 141 -3.51 12.16 15.71
N LEU A 142 -3.48 13.45 16.08
CA LEU A 142 -2.57 14.43 15.49
C LEU A 142 -1.11 14.06 15.75
N GLU A 143 -0.81 13.48 16.91
CA GLU A 143 0.52 12.97 17.26
C GLU A 143 0.99 11.90 16.24
N LYS A 144 0.13 10.89 15.96
CA LYS A 144 0.46 9.85 14.98
C LYS A 144 0.58 10.40 13.56
N ALA A 145 -0.22 11.41 13.20
CA ALA A 145 -0.13 12.05 11.89
C ALA A 145 1.19 12.83 11.75
N SER A 146 1.54 13.63 12.76
CA SER A 146 2.80 14.41 12.82
C SER A 146 4.04 13.50 12.81
N ALA A 147 3.94 12.32 13.43
CA ALA A 147 5.03 11.33 13.48
C ALA A 147 5.39 10.76 12.09
N LEU A 148 4.60 11.04 11.04
CA LEU A 148 4.97 10.69 9.67
C LEU A 148 5.98 11.68 9.06
N GLY A 149 6.24 12.83 9.71
CA GLY A 149 7.23 13.80 9.24
C GLY A 149 6.74 14.76 8.14
N TYR A 150 5.42 14.92 8.01
CA TYR A 150 4.74 15.84 7.10
C TYR A 150 3.89 16.84 7.89
N ALA A 151 3.34 17.87 7.21
CA ALA A 151 2.29 18.69 7.79
C ALA A 151 1.14 17.79 8.24
N ALA A 152 0.57 18.07 9.39
CA ALA A 152 -0.46 17.22 9.99
C ALA A 152 -1.65 18.04 10.45
N VAL A 153 -2.84 17.47 10.28
CA VAL A 153 -4.10 18.04 10.75
C VAL A 153 -4.92 16.94 11.46
N SER A 154 -5.83 17.34 12.31
CA SER A 154 -6.82 16.43 12.85
C SER A 154 -7.81 15.99 11.74
N MET A 155 -8.60 14.95 12.00
CA MET A 155 -9.59 14.51 11.03
C MET A 155 -10.70 15.56 10.84
N GLU A 156 -11.02 16.31 11.87
CA GLU A 156 -12.01 17.40 11.87
C GLU A 156 -11.52 18.59 11.03
N GLU A 157 -10.22 18.87 11.05
CA GLU A 157 -9.61 19.95 10.29
C GLU A 157 -9.30 19.58 8.83
N ALA A 158 -9.39 18.31 8.47
CA ALA A 158 -9.08 17.83 7.12
C ALA A 158 -9.90 18.53 6.01
N GLY A 159 -11.12 18.95 6.34
CA GLY A 159 -12.00 19.73 5.44
C GLY A 159 -11.48 21.11 5.05
N SER A 160 -10.57 21.70 5.84
CA SER A 160 -9.95 23.00 5.54
C SER A 160 -8.79 22.90 4.54
N VAL A 161 -8.28 21.70 4.29
CA VAL A 161 -7.24 21.45 3.31
C VAL A 161 -7.85 21.48 1.91
N ALA A 162 -7.22 22.17 0.96
CA ALA A 162 -7.64 22.22 -0.43
C ALA A 162 -6.66 21.40 -1.30
N PRO A 163 -6.77 20.05 -1.34
CA PRO A 163 -5.82 19.20 -2.05
C PRO A 163 -6.17 19.11 -3.54
N ASP A 164 -5.16 18.90 -4.38
CA ASP A 164 -5.35 18.49 -5.77
C ASP A 164 -5.61 16.96 -5.84
N VAL A 165 -5.03 16.21 -4.89
CA VAL A 165 -5.25 14.77 -4.74
C VAL A 165 -5.46 14.38 -3.27
N LEU A 166 -6.47 13.53 -3.03
CA LEU A 166 -6.77 12.94 -1.73
C LEU A 166 -6.48 11.43 -1.80
N LEU A 167 -5.53 11.00 -0.98
CA LEU A 167 -5.09 9.61 -0.85
C LEU A 167 -5.77 8.99 0.38
N TYR A 168 -6.84 8.23 0.16
CA TYR A 168 -7.65 7.65 1.22
C TYR A 168 -7.16 6.26 1.58
N THR A 169 -6.68 6.08 2.81
CA THR A 169 -6.01 4.84 3.25
C THR A 169 -6.69 4.17 4.46
N LEU A 170 -7.88 4.61 4.82
CA LEU A 170 -8.64 3.94 5.87
C LEU A 170 -9.21 2.61 5.37
N PRO A 171 -9.30 1.59 6.25
CA PRO A 171 -9.87 0.29 5.86
C PRO A 171 -11.36 0.40 5.55
N GLY A 172 -11.89 -0.47 4.68
CA GLY A 172 -13.30 -0.50 4.31
C GLY A 172 -14.28 -0.69 5.48
N SER A 173 -13.81 -1.24 6.61
CA SER A 173 -14.58 -1.34 7.86
C SER A 173 -14.71 -0.03 8.63
N ALA A 174 -13.86 0.97 8.35
CA ALA A 174 -13.93 2.26 9.03
C ALA A 174 -15.02 3.13 8.40
N PRO A 175 -15.75 3.94 9.21
CA PRO A 175 -16.65 4.93 8.66
C PRO A 175 -15.88 5.98 7.87
N VAL A 176 -16.47 6.47 6.77
CA VAL A 176 -15.90 7.59 6.02
C VAL A 176 -16.06 8.87 6.86
N PRO A 177 -14.97 9.59 7.17
CA PRO A 177 -15.07 10.83 7.94
C PRO A 177 -15.89 11.88 7.20
N VAL A 178 -16.72 12.60 7.96
CA VAL A 178 -17.54 13.69 7.42
C VAL A 178 -16.66 14.91 7.14
N GLY A 179 -16.97 15.64 6.06
CA GLY A 179 -16.32 16.91 5.75
C GLY A 179 -14.99 16.78 5.00
N LEU A 180 -14.61 15.60 4.52
CA LEU A 180 -13.41 15.47 3.68
C LEU A 180 -13.57 16.23 2.35
N PRO A 181 -12.50 16.88 1.84
CA PRO A 181 -12.56 17.78 0.67
C PRO A 181 -12.46 17.01 -0.65
N PHE A 182 -13.51 16.25 -0.98
CA PHE A 182 -13.53 15.41 -2.18
C PHE A 182 -13.73 16.19 -3.48
N LYS A 183 -14.62 17.19 -3.48
CA LYS A 183 -15.28 17.77 -4.66
C LYS A 183 -14.34 18.15 -5.82
N ASP A 184 -13.24 18.81 -5.52
CA ASP A 184 -12.31 19.30 -6.56
C ASP A 184 -11.01 18.48 -6.64
N ALA A 185 -10.90 17.44 -5.80
CA ALA A 185 -9.74 16.57 -5.71
C ALA A 185 -9.86 15.34 -6.62
N VAL A 186 -8.72 14.85 -7.08
CA VAL A 186 -8.61 13.45 -7.51
C VAL A 186 -8.58 12.59 -6.25
N VAL A 187 -9.43 11.58 -6.17
CA VAL A 187 -9.53 10.68 -5.03
C VAL A 187 -8.93 9.34 -5.38
N VAL A 188 -7.87 8.93 -4.69
CA VAL A 188 -7.27 7.59 -4.78
C VAL A 188 -7.62 6.84 -3.51
N GLU A 189 -8.37 5.76 -3.62
CA GLU A 189 -8.76 4.91 -2.50
C GLU A 189 -7.86 3.68 -2.44
N ALA A 190 -7.24 3.40 -1.29
CA ALA A 190 -6.39 2.23 -1.13
C ALA A 190 -7.20 0.92 -0.99
N GLU A 191 -8.41 0.99 -0.44
CA GLU A 191 -9.29 -0.17 -0.30
C GLU A 191 -9.87 -0.58 -1.67
N TYR A 192 -9.66 -1.84 -2.05
CA TYR A 192 -10.11 -2.37 -3.34
C TYR A 192 -11.17 -3.46 -3.23
N ARG A 193 -11.33 -4.08 -2.04
CA ARG A 193 -12.29 -5.17 -1.81
C ARG A 193 -13.69 -4.63 -1.52
N ILE A 194 -13.76 -3.62 -0.67
CA ILE A 194 -14.99 -2.95 -0.23
C ILE A 194 -14.80 -1.45 -0.36
N PRO A 195 -14.73 -0.90 -1.60
CA PRO A 195 -14.54 0.53 -1.80
C PRO A 195 -15.71 1.32 -1.22
N ARG A 196 -15.41 2.48 -0.64
CA ARG A 196 -16.39 3.33 0.06
C ARG A 196 -16.59 4.68 -0.63
N LEU A 197 -15.75 5.02 -1.60
CA LEU A 197 -15.69 6.34 -2.19
C LEU A 197 -16.07 6.38 -3.69
N THR A 198 -16.61 5.30 -4.23
CA THR A 198 -17.01 5.21 -5.66
C THR A 198 -18.02 6.27 -6.08
N ASP A 199 -18.91 6.67 -5.17
CA ASP A 199 -20.03 7.58 -5.44
C ASP A 199 -19.80 9.00 -4.86
N VAL A 200 -18.61 9.27 -4.28
CA VAL A 200 -18.35 10.61 -3.77
C VAL A 200 -18.17 11.62 -4.92
N PRO A 201 -18.72 12.83 -4.80
CA PRO A 201 -18.50 13.87 -5.82
C PRO A 201 -17.03 14.31 -5.80
N CYS A 202 -16.25 13.89 -6.80
CA CYS A 202 -14.84 14.23 -6.94
C CYS A 202 -14.50 14.52 -8.40
N ARG A 203 -13.31 15.10 -8.63
CA ARG A 203 -12.82 15.38 -10.00
C ARG A 203 -12.56 14.09 -10.80
N LEU A 204 -11.97 13.08 -10.14
CA LEU A 204 -11.68 11.77 -10.69
C LEU A 204 -11.52 10.78 -9.54
N TYR A 205 -12.20 9.64 -9.63
CA TYR A 205 -11.98 8.52 -8.72
C TYR A 205 -10.99 7.52 -9.31
N VAL A 206 -9.97 7.15 -8.53
CA VAL A 206 -8.97 6.14 -8.86
C VAL A 206 -9.10 4.97 -7.87
N SER A 207 -9.47 3.82 -8.40
CA SER A 207 -9.70 2.61 -7.58
C SER A 207 -8.39 2.07 -6.98
N GLY A 208 -8.48 1.53 -5.78
CA GLY A 208 -7.40 0.80 -5.11
C GLY A 208 -6.85 -0.41 -5.88
N ARG A 209 -7.60 -0.89 -6.88
CA ARG A 209 -7.12 -1.93 -7.80
C ARG A 209 -5.90 -1.47 -8.61
N ARG A 210 -5.83 -0.18 -8.98
CA ARG A 210 -4.65 0.40 -9.66
C ARG A 210 -3.43 0.39 -8.75
N TRP A 211 -3.61 0.80 -7.49
CA TRP A 211 -2.56 0.71 -6.48
C TRP A 211 -2.13 -0.75 -6.28
N MET A 212 -3.10 -1.66 -6.12
CA MET A 212 -2.83 -3.10 -5.94
C MET A 212 -2.02 -3.67 -7.11
N LEU A 213 -2.33 -3.29 -8.35
CA LEU A 213 -1.60 -3.74 -9.53
C LEU A 213 -0.14 -3.25 -9.51
N GLY A 214 0.07 -1.95 -9.33
CA GLY A 214 1.42 -1.36 -9.37
C GLY A 214 2.34 -1.94 -8.29
N GLN A 215 1.82 -2.12 -7.05
CA GLN A 215 2.60 -2.74 -5.98
C GLN A 215 2.89 -4.22 -6.26
N ALA A 216 1.94 -4.95 -6.89
CA ALA A 216 2.11 -6.36 -7.22
C ALA A 216 3.15 -6.53 -8.34
N VAL A 217 3.10 -5.73 -9.40
CA VAL A 217 4.09 -5.75 -10.49
C VAL A 217 5.49 -5.51 -9.95
N ALA A 218 5.67 -4.44 -9.16
CA ALA A 218 6.97 -4.14 -8.54
C ALA A 218 7.45 -5.25 -7.61
N GLY A 219 6.54 -5.79 -6.77
CA GLY A 219 6.85 -6.85 -5.82
C GLY A 219 7.20 -8.17 -6.48
N TYR A 220 6.46 -8.56 -7.52
CA TYR A 220 6.70 -9.83 -8.20
C TYR A 220 7.99 -9.83 -9.02
N ARG A 221 8.42 -8.68 -9.56
CA ARG A 221 9.78 -8.51 -10.12
C ARG A 221 10.86 -8.77 -9.07
N ILE A 222 10.66 -8.29 -7.84
CA ILE A 222 11.61 -8.54 -6.74
C ILE A 222 11.63 -10.03 -6.37
N PHE A 223 10.48 -10.68 -6.32
CA PHE A 223 10.38 -12.10 -5.99
C PHE A 223 11.04 -13.02 -7.02
N THR A 224 10.83 -12.75 -8.29
CA THR A 224 11.14 -13.69 -9.38
C THR A 224 12.34 -13.30 -10.24
N GLY A 225 12.71 -12.01 -10.19
CA GLY A 225 13.70 -11.44 -11.12
C GLY A 225 13.18 -11.31 -12.56
N ALA A 226 11.89 -11.61 -12.82
CA ALA A 226 11.29 -11.63 -14.15
C ALA A 226 10.10 -10.68 -14.27
N GLU A 227 9.82 -10.22 -15.49
CA GLU A 227 8.65 -9.38 -15.78
C GLU A 227 7.36 -10.22 -15.74
N PRO A 228 6.32 -9.79 -14.99
CA PRO A 228 5.04 -10.44 -15.04
C PRO A 228 4.26 -10.07 -16.31
N ASN A 229 3.35 -10.93 -16.74
CA ASN A 229 2.41 -10.62 -17.82
C ASN A 229 1.35 -9.62 -17.34
N LEU A 230 1.56 -8.34 -17.65
CA LEU A 230 0.68 -7.26 -17.20
C LEU A 230 -0.75 -7.37 -17.75
N GLU A 231 -0.92 -7.80 -19.01
CA GLU A 231 -2.24 -7.96 -19.62
C GLU A 231 -3.08 -8.99 -18.84
N LYS A 232 -2.48 -10.14 -18.52
CA LYS A 232 -3.14 -11.16 -17.72
C LYS A 232 -3.44 -10.70 -16.29
N MET A 233 -2.59 -9.90 -15.70
CA MET A 233 -2.86 -9.32 -14.37
C MET A 233 -4.02 -8.32 -14.42
N LEU A 234 -4.16 -7.55 -15.49
CA LEU A 234 -5.28 -6.61 -15.69
C LEU A 234 -6.63 -7.35 -15.82
N GLU A 235 -6.66 -8.53 -16.45
CA GLU A 235 -7.87 -9.36 -16.56
C GLU A 235 -8.39 -9.84 -15.18
N VAL A 236 -7.56 -9.83 -14.16
CA VAL A 236 -7.90 -10.28 -12.79
C VAL A 236 -8.51 -9.16 -11.94
N LEU A 237 -8.29 -7.91 -12.29
CA LEU A 237 -8.74 -6.72 -11.56
C LEU A 237 -10.15 -6.28 -11.98
#